data_c836b06f9fe60fa82551339b55d45c7b
#
_entry.id   c836b06f9fe60fa82551339b55d45c7b
#
_cell.length_a   1.000
_cell.length_b   1.000
_cell.length_c   1.000
_cell.angle_alpha   90.00
_cell.angle_beta   90.00
_cell.angle_gamma   90.00
#
_symmetry.space_group_name_H-M   'P 1'
#
loop_
_entity.id
_entity.type
_entity.pdbx_description
1 polymer ?
#
loop_
_entity_poly.entity_id
_entity_poly.type
_entity_poly.pdbx_seq_one_letter_code
_entity_poly.pdbx_strand_id
1 'polypeptide(L)'
;MYSMETTQKPGKNLPKIETYETNEEFKTLATQSLESKEKSIYYMGSVENLAAVFDEDYDRGYYIPTRMERNVFLKMLIPETPAMIEYKGRDSEEHRETRFLKEELQMDNSIMLYDDKVIFFSDSEEKYALSMTSNSIAESMKKIFNKMWQTS
;
A
#
# COMPACT_ATOMS: atom_id res chain seq x y z
N MET A 1 4.61 16.23 -13.99
CA MET A 1 4.40 14.78 -13.81
C MET A 1 3.97 14.14 -15.11
N TYR A 2 4.47 13.01 -15.39
CA TYR A 2 4.10 12.26 -16.56
C TYR A 2 3.19 11.10 -16.16
N SER A 3 1.97 11.12 -16.64
CA SER A 3 1.08 9.99 -16.49
C SER A 3 1.12 9.20 -17.79
N MET A 4 1.58 7.98 -17.71
CA MET A 4 1.59 7.14 -18.87
C MET A 4 0.16 6.88 -19.34
N GLU A 5 -0.12 7.23 -20.56
CA GLU A 5 -1.40 6.90 -21.13
C GLU A 5 -1.58 5.40 -21.15
N THR A 6 -2.74 4.95 -20.79
CA THR A 6 -3.02 3.54 -20.83
C THR A 6 -3.11 3.09 -22.29
N THR A 7 -2.79 1.84 -22.50
CA THR A 7 -3.01 1.22 -23.79
C THR A 7 -4.46 0.73 -23.95
N GLN A 8 -5.31 1.11 -23.02
CA GLN A 8 -6.69 0.66 -22.98
C GLN A 8 -7.45 1.13 -24.21
N LYS A 9 -8.05 0.21 -24.90
CA LYS A 9 -8.87 0.48 -26.08
C LYS A 9 -10.34 0.57 -25.67
N PRO A 10 -11.12 1.44 -26.34
CA PRO A 10 -12.56 1.51 -26.08
C PRO A 10 -13.24 0.15 -26.22
N GLY A 11 -14.12 -0.19 -25.30
CA GLY A 11 -14.88 -1.42 -25.33
C GLY A 11 -14.14 -2.67 -24.88
N LYS A 12 -12.91 -2.53 -24.37
CA LYS A 12 -12.11 -3.65 -23.86
C LYS A 12 -11.97 -3.57 -22.34
N ASN A 13 -12.09 -4.73 -21.68
CA ASN A 13 -11.81 -4.84 -20.25
C ASN A 13 -10.34 -5.10 -20.02
N LEU A 14 -9.55 -4.04 -20.11
CA LEU A 14 -8.11 -4.10 -19.88
C LEU A 14 -7.76 -3.45 -18.54
N PRO A 15 -6.65 -3.86 -17.91
CA PRO A 15 -6.16 -3.17 -16.73
C PRO A 15 -5.90 -1.71 -17.05
N LYS A 16 -6.29 -0.82 -16.14
CA LYS A 16 -5.95 0.58 -16.23
C LYS A 16 -4.64 0.79 -15.50
N ILE A 17 -3.66 1.38 -16.16
CA ILE A 17 -2.32 1.59 -15.60
C ILE A 17 -2.01 3.08 -15.61
N GLU A 18 -1.60 3.61 -14.46
CA GLU A 18 -1.23 5.01 -14.30
C GLU A 18 0.07 5.11 -13.52
N THR A 19 0.92 6.06 -13.90
CA THR A 19 2.19 6.30 -13.20
C THR A 19 2.24 7.72 -12.66
N TYR A 20 2.90 7.88 -11.53
CA TYR A 20 3.03 9.15 -10.81
C TYR A 20 4.43 9.27 -10.27
N GLU A 21 4.87 10.51 -9.98
CA GLU A 21 6.25 10.73 -9.54
C GLU A 21 6.43 11.72 -8.40
N THR A 22 5.34 12.34 -7.90
CA THR A 22 5.46 13.31 -6.82
C THR A 22 4.92 12.76 -5.49
N ASN A 23 5.47 13.25 -4.38
CA ASN A 23 5.00 12.88 -3.05
C ASN A 23 3.53 13.25 -2.84
N GLU A 24 3.07 14.36 -3.41
CA GLU A 24 1.67 14.75 -3.32
C GLU A 24 0.75 13.75 -4.00
N GLU A 25 1.18 13.25 -5.16
CA GLU A 25 0.42 12.23 -5.87
C GLU A 25 0.41 10.91 -5.11
N PHE A 26 1.54 10.54 -4.51
CA PHE A 26 1.62 9.34 -3.67
C PHE A 26 0.66 9.45 -2.48
N LYS A 27 0.61 10.63 -1.85
CA LYS A 27 -0.31 10.89 -0.73
C LYS A 27 -1.76 10.76 -1.19
N THR A 28 -2.09 11.27 -2.38
CA THR A 28 -3.43 11.16 -2.93
C THR A 28 -3.82 9.69 -3.12
N LEU A 29 -2.92 8.89 -3.68
CA LEU A 29 -3.17 7.46 -3.87
C LEU A 29 -3.36 6.75 -2.53
N ALA A 30 -2.50 7.05 -1.55
CA ALA A 30 -2.62 6.47 -0.21
C ALA A 30 -3.95 6.86 0.44
N THR A 31 -4.35 8.11 0.31
CA THR A 31 -5.61 8.61 0.88
C THR A 31 -6.81 7.92 0.27
N GLN A 32 -6.77 7.61 -1.03
CA GLN A 32 -7.86 6.90 -1.70
C GLN A 32 -8.10 5.49 -1.13
N SER A 33 -7.07 4.87 -0.54
CA SER A 33 -7.23 3.56 0.07
C SER A 33 -8.20 3.57 1.25
N LEU A 34 -8.40 4.72 1.88
CA LEU A 34 -9.35 4.89 2.99
C LEU A 34 -10.79 4.71 2.54
N GLU A 35 -11.05 4.74 1.23
CA GLU A 35 -12.38 4.52 0.67
C GLU A 35 -12.61 3.07 0.26
N SER A 36 -11.78 2.16 0.72
CA SER A 36 -11.89 0.74 0.40
C SER A 36 -13.30 0.21 0.66
N LYS A 37 -13.90 -0.39 -0.34
CA LYS A 37 -15.23 -0.99 -0.23
C LYS A 37 -15.20 -2.29 0.54
N GLU A 38 -14.10 -3.04 0.41
CA GLU A 38 -13.88 -4.29 1.13
C GLU A 38 -13.46 -4.06 2.57
N LYS A 39 -13.18 -2.80 2.95
CA LYS A 39 -12.74 -2.44 4.29
C LYS A 39 -11.44 -3.11 4.69
N SER A 40 -10.58 -3.34 3.72
CA SER A 40 -9.31 -4.02 3.92
C SER A 40 -8.24 -3.42 3.04
N ILE A 41 -7.09 -3.14 3.64
CA ILE A 41 -5.88 -2.70 2.93
C ILE A 41 -4.76 -3.67 3.28
N TYR A 42 -3.99 -4.07 2.29
CA TYR A 42 -2.81 -4.91 2.46
C TYR A 42 -1.60 -4.11 2.02
N TYR A 43 -0.57 -4.10 2.84
CA TYR A 43 0.67 -3.38 2.54
C TYR A 43 1.85 -4.30 2.78
N MET A 44 2.78 -4.37 1.83
CA MET A 44 4.00 -5.13 2.02
C MET A 44 5.20 -4.41 1.39
N GLY A 45 6.36 -4.62 1.99
CA GLY A 45 7.61 -4.10 1.47
C GLY A 45 8.20 -3.01 2.34
N SER A 46 8.95 -2.12 1.72
CA SER A 46 9.69 -1.09 2.42
C SER A 46 8.78 -0.03 3.05
N VAL A 47 9.04 0.34 4.29
CA VAL A 47 8.34 1.46 4.93
C VAL A 47 9.04 2.79 4.62
N GLU A 48 10.31 2.74 4.25
CA GLU A 48 11.08 3.94 3.95
C GLU A 48 10.58 4.64 2.69
N ASN A 49 10.02 3.89 1.76
CA ASN A 49 9.46 4.42 0.52
C ASN A 49 8.37 5.46 0.73
N LEU A 50 7.64 5.35 1.81
CA LEU A 50 6.53 6.24 2.08
C LEU A 50 6.75 7.13 3.32
N ALA A 51 7.98 7.16 3.85
CA ALA A 51 8.26 7.94 5.06
C ALA A 51 7.94 9.43 4.88
N ALA A 52 8.19 9.98 3.69
CA ALA A 52 7.87 11.38 3.41
C ALA A 52 6.37 11.62 3.21
N VAL A 53 5.62 10.60 2.83
CA VAL A 53 4.17 10.68 2.64
C VAL A 53 3.45 10.46 3.97
N PHE A 54 3.84 9.44 4.70
CA PHE A 54 3.24 9.10 5.99
C PHE A 54 4.04 9.71 7.13
N ASP A 55 4.28 11.02 7.06
CA ASP A 55 4.85 11.74 8.18
C ASP A 55 3.89 11.70 9.38
N GLU A 56 4.36 12.15 10.54
CA GLU A 56 3.58 12.04 11.76
C GLU A 56 2.25 12.78 11.68
N ASP A 57 2.26 13.97 11.09
CA ASP A 57 1.03 14.76 10.97
C ASP A 57 -0.01 14.06 10.10
N TYR A 58 0.42 13.52 8.97
CA TYR A 58 -0.50 12.82 8.08
C TYR A 58 -0.94 11.49 8.66
N ASP A 59 0.00 10.67 9.13
CA ASP A 59 -0.31 9.31 9.60
C ASP A 59 -1.13 9.35 10.88
N ARG A 60 -0.62 10.00 11.92
CA ARG A 60 -1.28 10.04 13.22
C ARG A 60 -2.42 11.04 13.29
N GLY A 61 -2.32 12.12 12.54
CA GLY A 61 -3.33 13.17 12.57
C GLY A 61 -4.50 12.95 11.63
N TYR A 62 -4.32 12.13 10.62
CA TYR A 62 -5.36 11.95 9.60
C TYR A 62 -5.57 10.51 9.18
N TYR A 63 -4.52 9.80 8.71
CA TYR A 63 -4.69 8.49 8.07
C TYR A 63 -5.20 7.43 9.05
N ILE A 64 -4.53 7.27 10.18
CA ILE A 64 -4.91 6.28 11.19
C ILE A 64 -6.31 6.57 11.75
N PRO A 65 -6.61 7.80 12.24
CA PRO A 65 -7.95 8.06 12.77
C PRO A 65 -9.05 7.88 11.73
N THR A 66 -8.82 8.32 10.50
CA THR A 66 -9.82 8.21 9.44
C THR A 66 -10.06 6.76 9.07
N ARG A 67 -8.99 5.97 8.99
CA ARG A 67 -9.10 4.53 8.71
C ARG A 67 -9.91 3.83 9.79
N MET A 68 -9.64 4.15 11.05
CA MET A 68 -10.37 3.59 12.18
C MET A 68 -11.84 3.98 12.15
N GLU A 69 -12.14 5.25 11.91
CA GLU A 69 -13.51 5.75 11.83
C GLU A 69 -14.30 5.06 10.73
N ARG A 70 -13.65 4.79 9.61
CA ARG A 70 -14.27 4.10 8.47
C ARG A 70 -14.23 2.58 8.60
N ASN A 71 -13.65 2.07 9.67
CA ASN A 71 -13.52 0.64 9.94
C ASN A 71 -12.78 -0.11 8.82
N VAL A 72 -11.72 0.49 8.32
CA VAL A 72 -10.86 -0.14 7.31
C VAL A 72 -9.66 -0.78 8.01
N PHE A 73 -9.56 -2.09 7.91
CA PHE A 73 -8.48 -2.84 8.56
C PHE A 73 -7.23 -2.87 7.68
N LEU A 74 -6.06 -2.71 8.31
CA LEU A 74 -4.79 -2.72 7.60
C LEU A 74 -3.94 -3.90 8.05
N LYS A 75 -3.49 -4.71 7.09
CA LYS A 75 -2.47 -5.72 7.31
C LYS A 75 -1.17 -5.26 6.70
N MET A 76 -0.11 -5.25 7.51
CA MET A 76 1.21 -4.81 7.05
C MET A 76 2.22 -5.94 7.18
N LEU A 77 3.00 -6.13 6.13
CA LEU A 77 4.09 -7.11 6.11
C LEU A 77 5.37 -6.35 5.73
N ILE A 78 6.20 -6.04 6.73
CA ILE A 78 7.26 -5.05 6.63
C ILE A 78 8.55 -5.54 7.31
N PRO A 79 9.71 -4.93 7.02
CA PRO A 79 10.94 -5.29 7.71
C PRO A 79 10.87 -4.99 9.20
N GLU A 80 11.50 -5.85 9.99
CA GLU A 80 11.58 -5.66 11.43
C GLU A 80 12.66 -4.64 11.76
N THR A 81 12.26 -3.54 12.38
CA THR A 81 13.15 -2.51 12.89
C THR A 81 12.66 -2.08 14.26
N PRO A 82 13.51 -1.44 15.10
CA PRO A 82 13.03 -0.94 16.39
C PRO A 82 11.80 -0.05 16.27
N ALA A 83 11.76 0.83 15.26
CA ALA A 83 10.61 1.71 15.02
C ALA A 83 9.36 0.91 14.68
N MET A 84 9.50 -0.15 13.89
CA MET A 84 8.35 -0.95 13.48
C MET A 84 7.89 -1.92 14.56
N ILE A 85 8.77 -2.33 15.46
CA ILE A 85 8.38 -3.09 16.64
C ILE A 85 7.49 -2.22 17.54
N GLU A 86 7.87 -0.96 17.73
CA GLU A 86 7.04 -0.01 18.49
C GLU A 86 5.69 0.24 17.79
N TYR A 87 5.73 0.41 16.47
CA TYR A 87 4.53 0.61 15.66
C TYR A 87 3.56 -0.55 15.82
N LYS A 88 4.09 -1.78 15.72
CA LYS A 88 3.30 -3.00 15.93
C LYS A 88 2.67 -3.06 17.31
N GLY A 89 3.31 -2.50 18.31
CA GLY A 89 2.80 -2.48 19.68
C GLY A 89 1.46 -1.73 19.81
N ARG A 90 1.11 -0.91 18.84
CA ARG A 90 -0.16 -0.16 18.83
C ARG A 90 -1.21 -0.77 17.90
N ASP A 91 -0.93 -1.95 17.34
CA ASP A 91 -1.82 -2.57 16.35
C ASP A 91 -3.27 -2.69 16.83
N SER A 92 -3.46 -3.19 18.06
CA SER A 92 -4.81 -3.40 18.59
C SER A 92 -5.57 -2.10 18.81
N GLU A 93 -4.86 -1.02 19.06
CA GLU A 93 -5.45 0.30 19.27
C GLU A 93 -5.69 1.05 17.96
N GLU A 94 -5.06 0.59 16.87
CA GLU A 94 -5.08 1.29 15.60
C GLU A 94 -5.69 0.48 14.46
N HIS A 95 -6.45 -0.55 14.80
CA HIS A 95 -7.18 -1.37 13.82
C HIS A 95 -6.27 -1.90 12.71
N ARG A 96 -5.19 -2.55 13.13
CA ARG A 96 -4.13 -2.99 12.23
C ARG A 96 -3.52 -4.29 12.76
N GLU A 97 -2.93 -5.06 11.88
CA GLU A 97 -2.06 -6.18 12.26
C GLU A 97 -0.78 -6.08 11.44
N THR A 98 0.36 -6.09 12.14
CA THR A 98 1.68 -6.00 11.54
C THR A 98 2.42 -7.30 11.74
N ARG A 99 3.04 -7.82 10.68
CA ARG A 99 3.96 -8.95 10.72
C ARG A 99 5.24 -8.57 10.01
N PHE A 100 6.31 -9.28 10.29
CA PHE A 100 7.61 -8.94 9.76
C PHE A 100 8.01 -9.83 8.59
N LEU A 101 8.52 -9.20 7.52
CA LEU A 101 9.06 -9.89 6.36
C LEU A 101 10.37 -10.59 6.73
N LYS A 102 10.51 -11.81 6.26
CA LYS A 102 11.79 -12.50 6.32
C LYS A 102 12.83 -11.72 5.52
N GLU A 103 14.07 -11.77 5.94
CA GLU A 103 15.14 -11.01 5.33
C GLU A 103 15.23 -11.24 3.82
N GLU A 104 15.13 -12.50 3.40
CA GLU A 104 15.22 -12.87 1.98
C GLU A 104 14.05 -12.37 1.13
N LEU A 105 12.99 -11.88 1.75
CA LEU A 105 11.82 -11.33 1.06
C LEU A 105 11.76 -9.81 1.08
N GLN A 106 12.76 -9.16 1.66
CA GLN A 106 12.77 -7.70 1.70
C GLN A 106 12.98 -7.12 0.31
N MET A 107 12.34 -5.98 0.05
CA MET A 107 12.33 -5.36 -1.27
C MET A 107 12.51 -3.84 -1.15
N ASP A 108 12.98 -3.21 -2.24
CA ASP A 108 13.25 -1.78 -2.25
C ASP A 108 12.00 -0.92 -2.42
N ASN A 109 10.95 -1.52 -2.94
CA ASN A 109 9.67 -0.83 -3.12
C ASN A 109 8.63 -1.37 -2.15
N SER A 110 7.43 -0.83 -2.23
CA SER A 110 6.29 -1.32 -1.45
C SER A 110 5.09 -1.51 -2.33
N ILE A 111 4.18 -2.36 -1.89
CA ILE A 111 2.99 -2.71 -2.63
C ILE A 111 1.79 -2.54 -1.71
N MET A 112 0.80 -1.78 -2.18
CA MET A 112 -0.47 -1.59 -1.48
C MET A 112 -1.56 -2.24 -2.30
N LEU A 113 -2.40 -3.03 -1.65
CA LEU A 113 -3.53 -3.72 -2.29
C LEU A 113 -4.81 -3.33 -1.56
N TYR A 114 -5.81 -2.92 -2.30
CA TYR A 114 -7.17 -2.79 -1.77
C TYR A 114 -8.16 -2.85 -2.94
N ASP A 115 -9.30 -3.47 -2.72
CA ASP A 115 -10.34 -3.64 -3.73
C ASP A 115 -9.74 -4.22 -5.03
N ASP A 116 -9.88 -3.53 -6.15
CA ASP A 116 -9.30 -3.93 -7.44
C ASP A 116 -8.01 -3.17 -7.76
N LYS A 117 -7.36 -2.58 -6.75
CA LYS A 117 -6.17 -1.74 -6.93
C LYS A 117 -4.90 -2.47 -6.49
N VAL A 118 -3.87 -2.32 -7.29
CA VAL A 118 -2.50 -2.74 -6.96
C VAL A 118 -1.61 -1.53 -7.20
N ILE A 119 -0.96 -1.04 -6.15
CA ILE A 119 -0.14 0.17 -6.26
C ILE A 119 1.27 -0.15 -5.77
N PHE A 120 2.26 0.08 -6.64
CA PHE A 120 3.66 0.00 -6.28
C PHE A 120 4.16 1.40 -5.99
N PHE A 121 4.92 1.55 -4.90
CA PHE A 121 5.58 2.80 -4.56
C PHE A 121 7.07 2.57 -4.48
N SER A 122 7.85 3.50 -5.00
CA SER A 122 9.30 3.50 -4.89
C SER A 122 9.80 4.92 -4.70
N ASP A 123 10.73 5.10 -3.76
CA ASP A 123 11.43 6.35 -3.54
C ASP A 123 12.92 6.06 -3.33
N SER A 124 13.44 5.10 -4.07
CA SER A 124 14.87 4.77 -4.11
C SER A 124 15.50 5.46 -5.33
N GLU A 125 16.33 4.76 -6.10
CA GLU A 125 16.91 5.33 -7.32
C GLU A 125 15.86 5.69 -8.35
N GLU A 126 14.82 4.83 -8.48
CA GLU A 126 13.64 5.15 -9.28
C GLU A 126 12.55 5.66 -8.35
N LYS A 127 12.04 6.84 -8.64
CA LYS A 127 10.92 7.40 -7.87
C LYS A 127 9.65 7.33 -8.70
N TYR A 128 8.70 6.52 -8.24
CA TYR A 128 7.43 6.35 -8.94
C TYR A 128 6.35 5.81 -8.02
N ALA A 129 5.10 6.02 -8.40
CA ALA A 129 4.00 5.16 -8.02
C ALA A 129 3.39 4.60 -9.29
N LEU A 130 3.13 3.32 -9.31
CA LEU A 130 2.50 2.62 -10.42
C LEU A 130 1.18 2.04 -9.92
N SER A 131 0.07 2.56 -10.42
CA SER A 131 -1.26 2.13 -10.01
C SER A 131 -1.89 1.29 -11.11
N MET A 132 -2.32 0.09 -10.76
CA MET A 132 -3.06 -0.79 -11.66
C MET A 132 -4.45 -1.02 -11.10
N THR A 133 -5.45 -0.81 -11.94
CA THR A 133 -6.83 -1.15 -11.63
C THR A 133 -7.19 -2.39 -12.42
N SER A 134 -7.30 -3.52 -11.73
CA SER A 134 -7.59 -4.82 -12.35
C SER A 134 -8.05 -5.79 -11.30
N ASN A 135 -9.25 -6.30 -11.43
CA ASN A 135 -9.76 -7.29 -10.49
C ASN A 135 -8.90 -8.56 -10.50
N SER A 136 -8.54 -9.04 -11.68
CA SER A 136 -7.74 -10.24 -11.84
C SER A 136 -6.36 -10.11 -11.20
N ILE A 137 -5.66 -9.01 -11.47
CA ILE A 137 -4.32 -8.79 -10.92
C ILE A 137 -4.39 -8.60 -9.41
N ALA A 138 -5.36 -7.83 -8.92
CA ALA A 138 -5.53 -7.62 -7.48
C ALA A 138 -5.79 -8.93 -6.75
N GLU A 139 -6.66 -9.79 -7.28
CA GLU A 139 -6.95 -11.09 -6.67
C GLU A 139 -5.70 -11.97 -6.62
N SER A 140 -4.91 -11.99 -7.70
CA SER A 140 -3.66 -12.75 -7.73
C SER A 140 -2.66 -12.24 -6.69
N MET A 141 -2.52 -10.93 -6.59
CA MET A 141 -1.58 -10.33 -5.64
C MET A 141 -2.03 -10.56 -4.20
N LYS A 142 -3.33 -10.53 -3.93
CA LYS A 142 -3.86 -10.84 -2.59
C LYS A 142 -3.55 -12.27 -2.19
N LYS A 143 -3.62 -13.21 -3.13
CA LYS A 143 -3.26 -14.61 -2.87
C LYS A 143 -1.79 -14.74 -2.52
N ILE A 144 -0.92 -14.03 -3.24
CA ILE A 144 0.51 -14.02 -2.96
C ILE A 144 0.77 -13.41 -1.57
N PHE A 145 0.15 -12.29 -1.29
CA PHE A 145 0.26 -11.65 0.03
C PHE A 145 -0.17 -12.61 1.14
N ASN A 146 -1.31 -13.25 1.00
CA ASN A 146 -1.83 -14.16 2.02
C ASN A 146 -0.90 -15.34 2.25
N LYS A 147 -0.24 -15.83 1.22
CA LYS A 147 0.74 -16.92 1.37
C LYS A 147 1.97 -16.46 2.15
N MET A 148 2.48 -15.29 1.84
CA MET A 148 3.60 -14.70 2.59
C MET A 148 3.20 -14.41 4.03
N TRP A 149 1.97 -13.95 4.23
CA TRP A 149 1.42 -13.67 5.56
C TRP A 149 1.38 -14.91 6.44
N GLN A 150 0.95 -16.04 5.90
CA GLN A 150 0.86 -17.31 6.62
C GLN A 150 2.21 -17.81 7.11
N THR A 151 3.27 -17.46 6.42
CA THR A 151 4.63 -17.91 6.75
C THR A 151 5.45 -16.87 7.49
N SER A 152 4.87 -15.75 7.80
CA SER A 152 5.56 -14.66 8.50
C SER A 152 5.55 -14.82 10.02
#